data_324c8fa51efa47b6ff7626eccf919546
#
_entry.id   324c8fa51efa47b6ff7626eccf919546
#
_cell.length_a   1.000
_cell.length_b   1.000
_cell.length_c   1.000
_cell.angle_alpha   90.00
_cell.angle_beta   90.00
_cell.angle_gamma   90.00
#
_symmetry.space_group_name_H-M   'P 1'
#
loop_
_entity.id
_entity.type
_entity.pdbx_description
1 polymer ?
#
loop_
_entity_poly.entity_id
_entity_poly.type
_entity_poly.pdbx_seq_one_letter_code
_entity_poly.pdbx_strand_id
1 'polypeptide(L)'
;SDEEKDAIGEISNICMGTAATTLYSLVNQKVVITTPVVEITNWDKLTAEYAKPCVFINILYKDGIDGNNVLILKEDDVKVITDLMMGGDGLNPAPELTELHFSAICEAMNQMMGSSATSLSSMLNCKIDISPPEAELVDMAGNIDVAKASDFLDKDFVRVTFRMTIGDLVDSTITVSYT
;
A
#
# COMPACT_ATOMS: atom_id res chain seq x y z
N SER A 1 -18.04 0.41 -14.63
CA SER A 1 -19.23 1.22 -14.32
C SER A 1 -19.08 1.94 -12.99
N ASP A 2 -19.93 2.91 -12.69
CA ASP A 2 -19.89 3.62 -11.39
C ASP A 2 -20.30 2.69 -10.24
N GLU A 3 -21.23 1.77 -10.48
CA GLU A 3 -21.61 0.75 -9.50
C GLU A 3 -20.45 -0.20 -9.13
N GLU A 4 -19.63 -0.57 -10.10
CA GLU A 4 -18.43 -1.38 -9.84
C GLU A 4 -17.39 -0.61 -9.04
N LYS A 5 -17.19 0.68 -9.33
CA LYS A 5 -16.29 1.54 -8.55
C LYS A 5 -16.75 1.70 -7.12
N ASP A 6 -18.05 1.91 -6.91
CA ASP A 6 -18.65 2.03 -5.58
C ASP A 6 -18.46 0.71 -4.79
N ALA A 7 -18.69 -0.44 -5.41
CA ALA A 7 -18.50 -1.73 -4.78
C ALA A 7 -17.03 -1.97 -4.39
N ILE A 8 -16.08 -1.67 -5.29
CA ILE A 8 -14.64 -1.76 -5.01
C ILE A 8 -14.26 -0.81 -3.87
N GLY A 9 -14.78 0.41 -3.88
CA GLY A 9 -14.53 1.40 -2.83
C GLY A 9 -15.00 0.93 -1.46
N GLU A 10 -16.20 0.36 -1.37
CA GLU A 10 -16.75 -0.15 -0.11
C GLU A 10 -15.97 -1.35 0.43
N ILE A 11 -15.66 -2.33 -0.43
CA ILE A 11 -14.84 -3.49 -0.08
C ILE A 11 -13.46 -3.03 0.39
N SER A 12 -12.83 -2.15 -0.36
CA SER A 12 -11.50 -1.62 -0.03
C SER A 12 -11.51 -0.84 1.28
N ASN A 13 -12.55 -0.08 1.56
CA ASN A 13 -12.68 0.65 2.82
C ASN A 13 -12.76 -0.28 4.03
N ILE A 14 -13.51 -1.37 3.93
CA ILE A 14 -13.61 -2.38 4.99
C ILE A 14 -12.27 -3.06 5.21
N CYS A 15 -11.61 -3.49 4.14
CA CYS A 15 -10.30 -4.14 4.20
C CYS A 15 -9.23 -3.23 4.81
N MET A 16 -9.18 -1.96 4.39
CA MET A 16 -8.20 -1.00 4.90
C MET A 16 -8.51 -0.52 6.32
N GLY A 17 -9.76 -0.56 6.76
CA GLY A 17 -10.12 -0.36 8.15
C GLY A 17 -9.50 -1.42 9.07
N THR A 18 -9.53 -2.69 8.66
CA THR A 18 -8.85 -3.78 9.36
C THR A 18 -7.33 -3.62 9.31
N ALA A 19 -6.79 -3.23 8.17
CA ALA A 19 -5.37 -2.96 8.00
C ALA A 19 -4.88 -1.81 8.90
N ALA A 20 -5.67 -0.75 9.05
CA ALA A 20 -5.36 0.37 9.94
C ALA A 20 -5.23 -0.06 11.41
N THR A 21 -6.08 -0.95 11.87
CA THR A 21 -6.00 -1.52 13.23
C THR A 21 -4.72 -2.33 13.41
N THR A 22 -4.33 -3.08 12.40
CA THR A 22 -3.08 -3.84 12.40
C THR A 22 -1.86 -2.91 12.44
N LEU A 23 -1.83 -1.87 11.61
CA LEU A 23 -0.74 -0.89 11.63
C LEU A 23 -0.66 -0.14 12.96
N TYR A 24 -1.79 0.20 13.57
CA TYR A 24 -1.83 0.79 14.90
C TYR A 24 -1.04 -0.04 15.92
N SER A 25 -1.24 -1.35 15.92
CA SER A 25 -0.54 -2.25 16.87
C SER A 25 0.97 -2.33 16.62
N LEU A 26 1.43 -2.08 15.41
CA LEU A 26 2.84 -2.09 15.04
C LEU A 26 3.56 -0.77 15.37
N VAL A 27 2.90 0.36 15.18
CA VAL A 27 3.49 1.70 15.36
C VAL A 27 3.14 2.35 16.69
N ASN A 28 2.19 1.79 17.44
CA ASN A 28 1.69 2.32 18.71
C ASN A 28 1.24 3.78 18.65
N GLN A 29 0.68 4.16 17.52
CA GLN A 29 0.09 5.47 17.24
C GLN A 29 -1.27 5.26 16.59
N LYS A 30 -2.21 6.18 16.82
CA LYS A 30 -3.52 6.11 16.18
C LYS A 30 -3.39 6.18 14.66
N VAL A 31 -3.85 5.14 13.99
CA VAL A 31 -3.88 5.04 12.53
C VAL A 31 -5.30 5.14 12.04
N VAL A 32 -5.55 6.05 11.11
CA VAL A 32 -6.83 6.19 10.41
C VAL A 32 -6.60 6.14 8.92
N ILE A 33 -7.26 5.22 8.25
CA ILE A 33 -7.24 5.07 6.78
C ILE A 33 -8.68 5.19 6.30
N THR A 34 -9.00 6.23 5.54
CA THR A 34 -10.37 6.57 5.18
C THR A 34 -10.51 7.06 3.75
N THR A 35 -11.75 7.12 3.32
CA THR A 35 -12.23 7.82 2.13
C THR A 35 -11.53 7.37 0.85
N PRO A 36 -11.81 6.12 0.40
CA PRO A 36 -11.23 5.64 -0.84
C PRO A 36 -11.75 6.42 -2.05
N VAL A 37 -10.83 6.77 -2.93
CA VAL A 37 -11.13 7.25 -4.28
C VAL A 37 -10.74 6.16 -5.26
N VAL A 38 -11.70 5.66 -6.01
CA VAL A 38 -11.50 4.58 -6.99
C VAL A 38 -11.48 5.17 -8.40
N GLU A 39 -10.42 4.90 -9.13
CA GLU A 39 -10.28 5.36 -10.50
C GLU A 39 -9.59 4.34 -11.39
N ILE A 40 -9.84 4.42 -12.69
CA ILE A 40 -9.10 3.68 -13.71
C ILE A 40 -8.02 4.62 -14.23
N THR A 41 -6.78 4.17 -14.16
CA THR A 41 -5.61 4.96 -14.58
C THR A 41 -4.63 4.08 -15.34
N ASN A 42 -3.55 4.68 -15.80
CA ASN A 42 -2.43 3.99 -16.42
C ASN A 42 -1.11 4.45 -15.80
N TRP A 43 -0.05 3.78 -16.17
CA TRP A 43 1.28 4.02 -15.61
C TRP A 43 1.75 5.46 -15.77
N ASP A 44 1.58 6.04 -16.96
CA ASP A 44 2.05 7.40 -17.26
C ASP A 44 1.36 8.45 -16.39
N LYS A 45 0.06 8.31 -16.18
CA LYS A 45 -0.70 9.20 -15.30
C LYS A 45 -0.29 9.03 -13.85
N LEU A 46 -0.11 7.78 -13.40
CA LEU A 46 0.31 7.49 -12.05
C LEU A 46 1.67 8.14 -11.75
N THR A 47 2.66 7.94 -12.60
CA THR A 47 4.02 8.45 -12.39
C THR A 47 4.10 9.97 -12.44
N ALA A 48 3.26 10.63 -13.25
CA ALA A 48 3.21 12.08 -13.34
C ALA A 48 2.72 12.77 -12.05
N GLU A 49 2.00 12.07 -11.20
CA GLU A 49 1.48 12.61 -9.93
C GLU A 49 2.51 12.64 -8.79
N TYR A 50 3.57 11.85 -8.88
CA TYR A 50 4.57 11.71 -7.84
C TYR A 50 5.86 12.46 -8.21
N ALA A 51 6.12 13.56 -7.49
CA ALA A 51 7.32 14.38 -7.69
C ALA A 51 8.56 13.87 -6.93
N LYS A 52 8.37 12.94 -5.99
CA LYS A 52 9.41 12.40 -5.11
C LYS A 52 9.46 10.87 -5.22
N PRO A 53 10.58 10.24 -4.84
CA PRO A 53 10.67 8.80 -4.77
C PRO A 53 9.59 8.20 -3.88
N CYS A 54 9.06 7.05 -4.32
CA CYS A 54 8.06 6.28 -3.59
C CYS A 54 8.56 4.86 -3.35
N VAL A 55 8.05 4.23 -2.30
CA VAL A 55 8.27 2.81 -2.05
C VAL A 55 7.12 2.03 -2.67
N PHE A 56 7.45 1.17 -3.60
CA PHE A 56 6.53 0.23 -4.23
C PHE A 56 6.62 -1.12 -3.52
N ILE A 57 5.48 -1.62 -3.10
CA ILE A 57 5.38 -2.89 -2.39
C ILE A 57 4.47 -3.80 -3.20
N ASN A 58 5.06 -4.82 -3.82
CA ASN A 58 4.36 -5.77 -4.66
C ASN A 58 3.91 -6.98 -3.83
N ILE A 59 2.64 -7.33 -3.95
CA ILE A 59 2.01 -8.46 -3.29
C ILE A 59 1.15 -9.20 -4.31
N LEU A 60 1.36 -10.50 -4.44
CA LEU A 60 0.55 -11.36 -5.30
C LEU A 60 -0.55 -12.04 -4.49
N TYR A 61 -1.74 -12.13 -5.06
CA TYR A 61 -2.74 -13.07 -4.58
C TYR A 61 -2.39 -14.47 -5.08
N LYS A 62 -2.44 -15.47 -4.18
CA LYS A 62 -2.09 -16.87 -4.51
C LYS A 62 -3.30 -17.76 -4.67
N ASP A 63 -4.33 -17.50 -3.89
CA ASP A 63 -5.55 -18.31 -3.87
C ASP A 63 -6.77 -17.40 -3.86
N GLY A 64 -7.84 -17.83 -4.50
CA GLY A 64 -9.17 -17.22 -4.47
C GLY A 64 -9.39 -16.03 -5.38
N ILE A 65 -8.33 -15.27 -5.66
CA ILE A 65 -8.32 -14.13 -6.59
C ILE A 65 -7.00 -14.17 -7.35
N ASP A 66 -7.06 -13.96 -8.65
CA ASP A 66 -5.88 -13.75 -9.48
C ASP A 66 -5.61 -12.25 -9.60
N GLY A 67 -4.38 -11.86 -9.45
CA GLY A 67 -3.95 -10.49 -9.70
C GLY A 67 -2.76 -10.02 -8.88
N ASN A 68 -2.19 -8.94 -9.34
CA ASN A 68 -1.14 -8.19 -8.68
C ASN A 68 -1.75 -7.05 -7.88
N ASN A 69 -1.21 -6.85 -6.69
CA ASN A 69 -1.51 -5.70 -5.85
C ASN A 69 -0.20 -4.94 -5.59
N VAL A 70 -0.15 -3.69 -5.97
CA VAL A 70 0.97 -2.81 -5.69
C VAL A 70 0.52 -1.69 -4.75
N LEU A 71 1.14 -1.65 -3.58
CA LEU A 71 0.99 -0.55 -2.63
C LEU A 71 2.05 0.50 -2.92
N ILE A 72 1.66 1.76 -2.92
CA ILE A 72 2.55 2.89 -3.15
C ILE A 72 2.50 3.80 -1.92
N LEU A 73 3.64 3.95 -1.26
CA LEU A 73 3.83 4.85 -0.12
C LEU A 73 4.93 5.85 -0.44
N LYS A 74 4.79 7.06 0.05
CA LYS A 74 5.87 8.05 -0.03
C LYS A 74 7.04 7.60 0.84
N GLU A 75 8.26 7.86 0.36
CA GLU A 75 9.49 7.53 1.08
C GLU A 75 9.51 8.11 2.50
N ASP A 76 9.08 9.38 2.66
CA ASP A 76 9.04 10.04 3.96
C ASP A 76 8.09 9.34 4.95
N ASP A 77 6.96 8.85 4.47
CA ASP A 77 5.99 8.11 5.30
C ASP A 77 6.56 6.75 5.75
N VAL A 78 7.26 6.07 4.86
CA VAL A 78 7.94 4.79 5.18
C VAL A 78 9.02 5.01 6.23
N LYS A 79 9.78 6.09 6.15
CA LYS A 79 10.78 6.46 7.16
C LYS A 79 10.17 6.63 8.54
N VAL A 80 9.04 7.31 8.64
CA VAL A 80 8.32 7.51 9.92
C VAL A 80 7.77 6.19 10.45
N ILE A 81 7.09 5.41 9.61
CA ILE A 81 6.50 4.11 10.00
C ILE A 81 7.57 3.17 10.52
N THR A 82 8.68 3.03 9.81
CA THR A 82 9.76 2.13 10.19
C THR A 82 10.51 2.61 11.43
N ASP A 83 10.67 3.92 11.61
CA ASP A 83 11.24 4.48 12.84
C ASP A 83 10.38 4.13 14.06
N LEU A 84 9.07 4.30 13.97
CA LEU A 84 8.14 3.90 15.04
C LEU A 84 8.18 2.39 15.32
N MET A 85 8.27 1.55 14.30
CA MET A 85 8.38 0.10 14.47
C MET A 85 9.68 -0.34 15.14
N MET A 86 10.77 0.40 14.94
CA MET A 86 12.08 0.15 15.55
C MET A 86 12.27 0.82 16.92
N GLY A 87 11.20 1.38 17.49
CA GLY A 87 11.20 1.99 18.82
C GLY A 87 11.54 3.48 18.87
N GLY A 88 11.61 4.15 17.71
CA GLY A 88 11.75 5.59 17.62
C GLY A 88 10.44 6.34 17.90
N ASP A 89 10.50 7.66 17.91
CA ASP A 89 9.36 8.55 18.13
C ASP A 89 8.74 9.11 16.84
N GLY A 90 9.31 8.78 15.69
CA GLY A 90 8.87 9.24 14.37
C GLY A 90 9.21 10.71 14.05
N LEU A 91 9.86 11.44 14.97
CA LEU A 91 10.20 12.87 14.80
C LEU A 91 11.52 13.08 14.05
N ASN A 92 12.44 12.16 14.19
CA ASN A 92 13.77 12.20 13.57
C ASN A 92 14.08 10.88 12.87
N PRO A 93 13.33 10.51 11.82
CA PRO A 93 13.58 9.27 11.10
C PRO A 93 14.94 9.30 10.38
N ALA A 94 15.46 8.14 10.04
CA ALA A 94 16.72 8.00 9.29
C ALA A 94 16.67 8.80 7.98
N PRO A 95 17.78 9.41 7.55
CA PRO A 95 17.84 10.20 6.32
C PRO A 95 17.66 9.34 5.06
N GLU A 96 18.06 8.08 5.12
CA GLU A 96 17.99 7.14 4.00
C GLU A 96 17.40 5.81 4.44
N LEU A 97 16.70 5.15 3.52
CA LEU A 97 16.19 3.79 3.72
C LEU A 97 17.30 2.77 3.49
N THR A 98 17.47 1.87 4.44
CA THR A 98 18.38 0.73 4.37
C THR A 98 17.60 -0.57 4.21
N GLU A 99 18.29 -1.70 4.03
CA GLU A 99 17.65 -3.02 3.97
C GLU A 99 16.81 -3.33 5.21
N LEU A 100 17.22 -2.82 6.39
CA LEU A 100 16.45 -2.97 7.62
C LEU A 100 15.10 -2.24 7.54
N HIS A 101 15.06 -1.06 6.95
CA HIS A 101 13.81 -0.31 6.73
C HIS A 101 12.90 -1.04 5.72
N PHE A 102 13.45 -1.56 4.63
CA PHE A 102 12.68 -2.34 3.66
C PHE A 102 12.11 -3.62 4.29
N SER A 103 12.88 -4.32 5.10
CA SER A 103 12.40 -5.49 5.84
C SER A 103 11.27 -5.11 6.81
N ALA A 104 11.39 -4.00 7.53
CA ALA A 104 10.38 -3.52 8.46
C ALA A 104 9.08 -3.14 7.75
N ILE A 105 9.16 -2.40 6.64
CA ILE A 105 7.94 -2.02 5.89
C ILE A 105 7.29 -3.23 5.22
N CYS A 106 8.06 -4.19 4.72
CA CYS A 106 7.52 -5.44 4.20
C CYS A 106 6.77 -6.22 5.27
N GLU A 107 7.30 -6.30 6.49
CA GLU A 107 6.60 -6.94 7.62
C GLU A 107 5.30 -6.22 7.96
N ALA A 108 5.32 -4.88 8.03
CA ALA A 108 4.11 -4.09 8.27
C ALA A 108 3.05 -4.34 7.19
N MET A 109 3.45 -4.31 5.92
CA MET A 109 2.53 -4.52 4.80
C MET A 109 2.04 -5.97 4.73
N ASN A 110 2.89 -6.94 5.07
CA ASN A 110 2.48 -8.34 5.16
C ASN A 110 1.38 -8.55 6.20
N GLN A 111 1.52 -7.96 7.38
CA GLN A 111 0.49 -8.04 8.42
C GLN A 111 -0.78 -7.27 8.05
N MET A 112 -0.65 -6.06 7.52
CA MET A 112 -1.79 -5.25 7.06
C MET A 112 -2.59 -5.96 5.97
N MET A 113 -1.91 -6.43 4.94
CA MET A 113 -2.56 -7.09 3.80
C MET A 113 -3.02 -8.50 4.14
N GLY A 114 -2.38 -9.18 5.09
CA GLY A 114 -2.88 -10.42 5.65
C GLY A 114 -4.22 -10.22 6.38
N SER A 115 -4.35 -9.16 7.16
CA SER A 115 -5.60 -8.77 7.81
C SER A 115 -6.69 -8.42 6.78
N SER A 116 -6.32 -7.67 5.75
CA SER A 116 -7.22 -7.34 4.63
C SER A 116 -7.68 -8.58 3.88
N ALA A 117 -6.78 -9.51 3.58
CA ALA A 117 -7.10 -10.76 2.91
C ALA A 117 -8.05 -11.64 3.75
N THR A 118 -7.89 -11.64 5.07
CA THR A 118 -8.80 -12.33 5.99
C THR A 118 -10.21 -11.72 5.94
N SER A 119 -10.32 -10.39 5.97
CA SER A 119 -11.60 -9.70 5.82
C SER A 119 -12.26 -9.99 4.48
N LEU A 120 -11.48 -9.94 3.40
CA LEU A 120 -11.94 -10.22 2.05
C LEU A 120 -12.38 -11.69 1.89
N SER A 121 -11.64 -12.63 2.47
CA SER A 121 -12.01 -14.04 2.51
C SER A 121 -13.37 -14.28 3.16
N SER A 122 -13.63 -13.57 4.26
CA SER A 122 -14.91 -13.66 4.97
C SER A 122 -16.06 -13.09 4.15
N MET A 123 -15.83 -11.97 3.46
CA MET A 123 -16.87 -11.33 2.63
C MET A 123 -17.21 -12.14 1.37
N LEU A 124 -16.20 -12.72 0.74
CA LEU A 124 -16.38 -13.49 -0.50
C LEU A 124 -16.63 -14.97 -0.25
N ASN A 125 -16.57 -15.41 1.00
CA ASN A 125 -16.70 -16.81 1.41
C ASN A 125 -15.77 -17.76 0.61
N CYS A 126 -14.54 -17.32 0.40
CA CYS A 126 -13.51 -18.13 -0.26
C CYS A 126 -12.16 -17.89 0.45
N LYS A 127 -11.25 -18.86 0.34
CA LYS A 127 -9.90 -18.68 0.87
C LYS A 127 -9.13 -17.71 -0.01
N ILE A 128 -8.58 -16.67 0.60
CA ILE A 128 -7.69 -15.71 -0.07
C ILE A 128 -6.36 -15.70 0.67
N ASP A 129 -5.29 -15.90 -0.07
CA ASP A 129 -3.93 -15.91 0.47
C ASP A 129 -3.03 -14.99 -0.36
N ILE A 130 -1.98 -14.48 0.25
CA ILE A 130 -1.05 -13.52 -0.36
C ILE A 130 0.39 -14.04 -0.34
N SER A 131 1.20 -13.56 -1.29
CA SER A 131 2.65 -13.78 -1.28
C SER A 131 3.32 -12.88 -0.23
N PRO A 132 4.54 -13.20 0.21
CA PRO A 132 5.36 -12.24 0.93
C PRO A 132 5.54 -10.96 0.11
N PRO A 133 5.44 -9.77 0.74
CA PRO A 133 5.65 -8.50 0.06
C PRO A 133 7.11 -8.32 -0.39
N GLU A 134 7.28 -7.69 -1.55
CA GLU A 134 8.58 -7.23 -2.03
C GLU A 134 8.55 -5.71 -2.18
N ALA A 135 9.47 -5.01 -1.51
CA ALA A 135 9.52 -3.55 -1.51
C ALA A 135 10.76 -3.05 -2.25
N GLU A 136 10.57 -1.98 -3.02
CA GLU A 136 11.66 -1.26 -3.67
C GLU A 136 11.40 0.25 -3.70
N LEU A 137 12.49 1.02 -3.64
CA LEU A 137 12.43 2.47 -3.82
C LEU A 137 12.43 2.77 -5.33
N VAL A 138 11.43 3.51 -5.77
CA VAL A 138 11.28 3.89 -7.18
C VAL A 138 11.38 5.39 -7.31
N ASP A 139 12.31 5.86 -8.12
CA ASP A 139 12.35 7.26 -8.57
C ASP A 139 11.40 7.40 -9.75
N MET A 140 10.28 8.09 -9.51
CA MET A 140 9.22 8.28 -10.51
C MET A 140 9.64 9.13 -11.70
N ALA A 141 10.76 9.87 -11.59
CA ALA A 141 11.34 10.66 -12.67
C ALA A 141 12.42 9.90 -13.46
N GLY A 142 12.83 8.71 -12.98
CA GLY A 142 13.90 7.89 -13.55
C GLY A 142 13.41 6.64 -14.29
N ASN A 143 14.37 5.88 -14.80
CA ASN A 143 14.08 4.59 -15.42
C ASN A 143 13.70 3.56 -14.34
N ILE A 144 12.45 3.19 -14.33
CA ILE A 144 11.92 2.10 -13.52
C ILE A 144 12.41 0.78 -14.12
N ASP A 145 12.77 -0.17 -13.26
CA ASP A 145 13.06 -1.52 -13.72
C ASP A 145 11.77 -2.15 -14.28
N VAL A 146 11.65 -2.04 -15.61
CA VAL A 146 10.48 -2.39 -16.41
C VAL A 146 10.03 -3.84 -16.17
N ALA A 147 10.95 -4.72 -15.75
CA ALA A 147 10.66 -6.14 -15.60
C ALA A 147 9.69 -6.44 -14.45
N LYS A 148 9.71 -5.64 -13.38
CA LYS A 148 8.84 -5.84 -12.21
C LYS A 148 7.48 -5.14 -12.31
N ALA A 149 7.41 -4.10 -13.13
CA ALA A 149 6.20 -3.32 -13.37
C ALA A 149 5.45 -3.73 -14.65
N SER A 150 5.89 -4.80 -15.34
CA SER A 150 5.41 -5.19 -16.68
C SER A 150 3.89 -5.34 -16.79
N ASP A 151 3.23 -5.80 -15.72
CA ASP A 151 1.78 -6.00 -15.72
C ASP A 151 0.99 -4.69 -15.66
N PHE A 152 1.63 -3.59 -15.23
CA PHE A 152 1.03 -2.27 -15.10
C PHE A 152 1.40 -1.30 -16.24
N LEU A 153 2.45 -1.60 -17.01
CA LEU A 153 3.03 -0.64 -17.97
C LEU A 153 2.15 -0.42 -19.20
N ASP A 154 1.53 -1.46 -19.71
CA ASP A 154 0.83 -1.44 -21.00
C ASP A 154 -0.71 -1.50 -20.88
N LYS A 155 -1.25 -1.44 -19.66
CA LYS A 155 -2.69 -1.62 -19.41
C LYS A 155 -3.23 -0.54 -18.48
N ASP A 156 -4.52 -0.27 -18.65
CA ASP A 156 -5.27 0.43 -17.62
C ASP A 156 -5.49 -0.49 -16.42
N PHE A 157 -5.36 0.06 -15.22
CA PHE A 157 -5.57 -0.65 -13.96
C PHE A 157 -6.44 0.16 -13.00
N VAL A 158 -6.97 -0.52 -12.01
CA VAL A 158 -7.76 0.10 -10.95
C VAL A 158 -6.83 0.63 -9.87
N ARG A 159 -6.95 1.92 -9.55
CA ARG A 159 -6.26 2.58 -8.45
C ARG A 159 -7.27 2.96 -7.37
N VAL A 160 -6.95 2.61 -6.14
CA VAL A 160 -7.70 3.03 -4.95
C VAL A 160 -6.76 3.83 -4.06
N THR A 161 -7.07 5.10 -3.85
CA THR A 161 -6.28 6.01 -3.03
C THR A 161 -7.00 6.30 -1.73
N PHE A 162 -6.31 6.10 -0.61
CA PHE A 162 -6.80 6.39 0.74
C PHE A 162 -6.03 7.54 1.36
N ARG A 163 -6.70 8.32 2.18
CA ARG A 163 -6.04 9.19 3.14
C ARG A 163 -5.59 8.35 4.34
N MET A 164 -4.34 8.51 4.74
CA MET A 164 -3.76 7.85 5.90
C MET A 164 -3.20 8.88 6.87
N THR A 165 -3.64 8.80 8.12
CA THR A 165 -3.06 9.58 9.21
C THR A 165 -2.50 8.66 10.28
N ILE A 166 -1.32 9.01 10.81
CA ILE A 166 -0.66 8.31 11.91
C ILE A 166 -0.36 9.32 12.99
N GLY A 167 -1.17 9.37 14.05
CA GLY A 167 -1.09 10.41 15.08
C GLY A 167 -1.00 11.79 14.45
N ASP A 168 -0.06 12.62 14.94
CA ASP A 168 0.29 13.93 14.38
C ASP A 168 1.53 13.87 13.45
N LEU A 169 2.05 12.68 13.19
CA LEU A 169 3.31 12.44 12.46
C LEU A 169 3.14 12.32 10.97
N VAL A 170 2.05 11.70 10.52
CA VAL A 170 1.74 11.46 9.10
C VAL A 170 0.32 11.91 8.80
N ASP A 171 0.17 12.69 7.74
CA ASP A 171 -1.09 12.98 7.05
C ASP A 171 -0.80 12.91 5.55
N SER A 172 -1.08 11.78 4.96
CA SER A 172 -0.65 11.46 3.62
C SER A 172 -1.66 10.54 2.91
N THR A 173 -1.23 9.94 1.84
CA THR A 173 -2.02 8.98 1.08
C THR A 173 -1.31 7.64 0.98
N ILE A 174 -2.08 6.58 0.96
CA ILE A 174 -1.65 5.25 0.54
C ILE A 174 -2.44 4.85 -0.70
N THR A 175 -1.76 4.41 -1.71
CA THR A 175 -2.36 4.03 -2.98
C THR A 175 -2.22 2.53 -3.18
N VAL A 176 -3.31 1.90 -3.58
CA VAL A 176 -3.36 0.48 -3.90
C VAL A 176 -3.77 0.33 -5.36
N SER A 177 -2.96 -0.34 -6.15
CA SER A 177 -3.22 -0.58 -7.57
C SER A 177 -3.43 -2.06 -7.83
N TYR A 178 -4.47 -2.40 -8.58
CA TYR A 178 -4.86 -3.76 -8.91
C TYR A 178 -4.86 -3.97 -10.41
N THR A 179 -4.32 -5.11 -10.87
CA THR A 179 -4.41 -5.58 -12.27
C THR A 179 -5.41 -6.70 -12.42
#